data_317b25ff2cdbd684a74146fc2786807b
#
_entry.id   317b25ff2cdbd684a74146fc2786807b
#
_cell.length_a   1.000
_cell.length_b   1.000
_cell.length_c   1.000
_cell.angle_alpha   90.00
_cell.angle_beta   90.00
_cell.angle_gamma   90.00
#
_symmetry.space_group_name_H-M   'P 1'
#
loop_
_entity.id
_entity.type
_entity.pdbx_description
1 polymer ?
#
loop_
_entity_poly.entity_id
_entity_poly.type
_entity_poly.pdbx_seq_one_letter_code
_entity_poly.pdbx_strand_id
1 'polypeptide(L)'
;MTKVRTRFAPSPTGFLHIGSLRTALYAYALAKHEKGDFVLRIEDTDQKREVKGATEALQKTLEKFGLIWGEFFVQSKRLALYKNAAEKLVKDGHAFYCVCKPKNAKKEGFSVELRDPCRDKNFTSGAVKIKVPENKIVSYHDFVHKKEISWNTDTVYDATLLKSDGFPTYHLAVVVDDLEMKISHILRGHDWLPSTPIHLLVFEYLGGKRPEIGHLTDILSAETGKKLSKRRDSVFAEEFLKQGYLPEALLNFIMLLGWAPKDNREIFTLSEFVEHFDINGFQEANPRFLTDKLDWFNGEYIRKLSDESLNAKFQSVSPQFAQLDQSVQFSITNLVKDRIKKISDFSELAKFFWEAPEVDHKLFGKNYKEHLKKATEAVEKGTPLDQVPKDNNFKVGDFFMDLRIAITGSKFTPPINESIEILGKEETLKRLKLVL
;
A
#
# COMPACT_ATOMS: atom_id res chain seq x y z
N MET A 1 20.70 15.89 -22.03
CA MET A 1 19.67 16.02 -20.97
C MET A 1 20.25 15.46 -19.67
N THR A 2 20.02 16.08 -18.52
CA THR A 2 20.44 15.49 -17.24
C THR A 2 19.58 14.26 -16.98
N LYS A 3 20.21 13.14 -16.57
CA LYS A 3 19.55 11.89 -16.24
C LYS A 3 18.45 12.13 -15.19
N VAL A 4 17.25 11.56 -15.39
CA VAL A 4 16.18 11.65 -14.41
C VAL A 4 16.60 10.92 -13.13
N ARG A 5 16.42 11.57 -11.99
CA ARG A 5 16.79 11.04 -10.69
C ARG A 5 15.70 11.37 -9.67
N THR A 6 15.06 10.34 -9.15
CA THR A 6 13.99 10.46 -8.17
C THR A 6 14.39 9.85 -6.84
N ARG A 7 13.60 10.12 -5.81
CA ARG A 7 13.81 9.50 -4.49
C ARG A 7 12.50 9.13 -3.83
N PHE A 8 12.56 8.06 -3.03
CA PHE A 8 11.60 7.81 -1.96
C PHE A 8 12.27 8.13 -0.63
N ALA A 9 11.64 8.99 0.18
CA ALA A 9 12.27 9.57 1.36
C ALA A 9 11.36 9.42 2.61
N PRO A 10 11.17 8.18 3.10
CA PRO A 10 10.31 7.91 4.25
C PRO A 10 11.01 8.15 5.58
N SER A 11 10.22 8.56 6.60
CA SER A 11 10.65 8.49 8.00
C SER A 11 10.44 7.09 8.56
N PRO A 12 11.37 6.52 9.36
CA PRO A 12 11.30 5.16 9.89
C PRO A 12 10.35 5.08 11.13
N THR A 13 9.07 5.35 10.91
CA THR A 13 8.04 5.47 11.97
C THR A 13 7.11 4.25 12.07
N GLY A 14 7.47 3.12 11.49
CA GLY A 14 6.71 1.87 11.50
C GLY A 14 6.41 1.33 10.10
N PHE A 15 5.29 0.62 9.96
CA PHE A 15 4.86 -0.03 8.71
C PHE A 15 4.60 0.95 7.56
N LEU A 16 4.76 0.45 6.33
CA LEU A 16 4.63 1.26 5.12
C LEU A 16 3.15 1.53 4.78
N HIS A 17 2.74 2.79 4.89
CA HIS A 17 1.41 3.23 4.51
C HIS A 17 1.19 3.14 2.99
N ILE A 18 -0.01 2.73 2.55
CA ILE A 18 -0.39 2.62 1.12
C ILE A 18 -0.07 3.91 0.34
N GLY A 19 -0.35 5.08 0.91
CA GLY A 19 -0.02 6.37 0.29
C GLY A 19 1.49 6.56 0.10
N SER A 20 2.31 6.07 1.04
CA SER A 20 3.77 6.11 0.93
C SER A 20 4.27 5.10 -0.09
N LEU A 21 3.69 3.89 -0.13
CA LEU A 21 4.00 2.89 -1.16
C LEU A 21 3.65 3.42 -2.57
N ARG A 22 2.52 4.12 -2.72
CA ARG A 22 2.15 4.81 -3.97
C ARG A 22 3.19 5.85 -4.38
N THR A 23 3.66 6.64 -3.43
CA THR A 23 4.72 7.63 -3.68
C THR A 23 6.02 6.98 -4.14
N ALA A 24 6.42 5.88 -3.48
CA ALA A 24 7.59 5.09 -3.87
C ALA A 24 7.44 4.50 -5.28
N LEU A 25 6.27 3.92 -5.58
CA LEU A 25 5.96 3.32 -6.87
C LEU A 25 6.05 4.35 -8.01
N TYR A 26 5.43 5.51 -7.87
CA TYR A 26 5.46 6.52 -8.93
C TYR A 26 6.84 7.16 -9.11
N ALA A 27 7.57 7.37 -8.00
CA ALA A 27 8.96 7.83 -8.08
C ALA A 27 9.86 6.79 -8.77
N TYR A 28 9.66 5.50 -8.45
CA TYR A 28 10.34 4.39 -9.10
C TYR A 28 10.01 4.33 -10.60
N ALA A 29 8.72 4.38 -10.94
CA ALA A 29 8.25 4.29 -12.31
C ALA A 29 8.81 5.43 -13.18
N LEU A 30 8.75 6.68 -12.69
CA LEU A 30 9.32 7.84 -13.36
C LEU A 30 10.82 7.67 -13.63
N ALA A 31 11.58 7.25 -12.60
CA ALA A 31 13.01 7.04 -12.77
C ALA A 31 13.31 5.95 -13.80
N LYS A 32 12.65 4.79 -13.70
CA LYS A 32 12.93 3.64 -14.56
C LYS A 32 12.45 3.83 -15.99
N HIS A 33 11.30 4.48 -16.19
CA HIS A 33 10.80 4.87 -17.51
C HIS A 33 11.82 5.71 -18.27
N GLU A 34 12.40 6.69 -17.61
CA GLU A 34 13.42 7.60 -18.15
C GLU A 34 14.85 7.02 -18.08
N LYS A 35 15.00 5.71 -17.82
CA LYS A 35 16.30 5.03 -17.64
C LYS A 35 17.22 5.72 -16.62
N GLY A 36 16.59 6.30 -15.63
CA GLY A 36 17.21 7.09 -14.56
C GLY A 36 17.48 6.30 -13.28
N ASP A 37 17.70 7.03 -12.20
CA ASP A 37 18.05 6.48 -10.90
C ASP A 37 16.92 6.68 -9.88
N PHE A 38 16.61 5.62 -9.14
CA PHE A 38 15.71 5.65 -7.99
C PHE A 38 16.54 5.50 -6.70
N VAL A 39 16.42 6.47 -5.80
CA VAL A 39 17.17 6.57 -4.54
C VAL A 39 16.24 6.30 -3.37
N LEU A 40 16.72 5.54 -2.38
CA LEU A 40 16.06 5.40 -1.08
C LEU A 40 16.80 6.24 -0.04
N ARG A 41 16.08 7.15 0.64
CA ARG A 41 16.64 8.00 1.69
C ARG A 41 15.78 7.90 2.96
N ILE A 42 16.36 7.44 4.05
CA ILE A 42 15.68 7.38 5.35
C ILE A 42 15.79 8.75 6.04
N GLU A 43 14.65 9.33 6.39
CA GLU A 43 14.54 10.61 7.09
C GLU A 43 14.32 10.39 8.59
N ASP A 44 15.41 10.12 9.31
CA ASP A 44 15.47 9.77 10.73
C ASP A 44 15.94 10.92 11.65
N THR A 45 15.86 12.17 11.20
CA THR A 45 16.29 13.35 11.97
C THR A 45 15.38 13.67 13.17
N ASP A 46 14.17 13.08 13.23
CA ASP A 46 13.33 13.11 14.42
C ASP A 46 13.47 11.80 15.21
N GLN A 47 14.54 11.71 15.99
CA GLN A 47 14.90 10.53 16.78
C GLN A 47 13.82 10.09 17.78
N LYS A 48 12.93 11.00 18.22
CA LYS A 48 11.83 10.68 19.13
C LYS A 48 10.72 9.84 18.49
N ARG A 49 10.66 9.84 17.16
CA ARG A 49 9.64 9.12 16.40
C ARG A 49 10.19 7.87 15.71
N GLU A 50 11.48 7.65 15.79
CA GLU A 50 12.11 6.47 15.21
C GLU A 50 11.64 5.20 15.92
N VAL A 51 11.31 4.17 15.13
CA VAL A 51 10.95 2.82 15.61
C VAL A 51 12.09 1.88 15.26
N LYS A 52 12.65 1.20 16.25
CA LYS A 52 13.74 0.25 16.05
C LYS A 52 13.35 -0.84 15.04
N GLY A 53 14.18 -1.08 14.04
CA GLY A 53 13.94 -2.08 12.99
C GLY A 53 12.99 -1.61 11.87
N ALA A 54 12.45 -0.38 11.94
CA ALA A 54 11.54 0.13 10.91
C ALA A 54 12.23 0.34 9.57
N THR A 55 13.51 0.72 9.56
CA THR A 55 14.29 0.87 8.33
C THR A 55 14.42 -0.44 7.58
N GLU A 56 14.83 -1.51 8.25
CA GLU A 56 14.99 -2.84 7.66
C GLU A 56 13.64 -3.43 7.23
N ALA A 57 12.59 -3.21 8.01
CA ALA A 57 11.24 -3.65 7.65
C ALA A 57 10.75 -2.94 6.38
N LEU A 58 10.99 -1.64 6.26
CA LEU A 58 10.64 -0.83 5.10
C LEU A 58 11.39 -1.30 3.85
N GLN A 59 12.71 -1.55 3.95
CA GLN A 59 13.52 -2.07 2.85
C GLN A 59 12.97 -3.42 2.36
N LYS A 60 12.73 -4.38 3.28
CA LYS A 60 12.13 -5.68 2.96
C LYS A 60 10.76 -5.56 2.31
N THR A 61 9.96 -4.58 2.73
CA THR A 61 8.65 -4.33 2.13
C THR A 61 8.79 -3.82 0.70
N LEU A 62 9.67 -2.84 0.44
CA LEU A 62 9.94 -2.35 -0.91
C LEU A 62 10.47 -3.46 -1.83
N GLU A 63 11.37 -4.30 -1.33
CA GLU A 63 11.90 -5.46 -2.07
C GLU A 63 10.80 -6.45 -2.46
N LYS A 64 9.86 -6.74 -1.55
CA LYS A 64 8.69 -7.61 -1.85
C LYS A 64 7.81 -7.06 -2.98
N PHE A 65 7.76 -5.74 -3.12
CA PHE A 65 7.04 -5.07 -4.22
C PHE A 65 7.90 -4.84 -5.47
N GLY A 66 9.16 -5.29 -5.48
CA GLY A 66 10.08 -5.14 -6.61
C GLY A 66 10.60 -3.70 -6.80
N LEU A 67 10.41 -2.80 -5.82
CA LEU A 67 10.85 -1.42 -5.89
C LEU A 67 12.31 -1.28 -5.44
N ILE A 68 13.23 -1.73 -6.30
CA ILE A 68 14.65 -1.80 -6.00
C ILE A 68 15.35 -0.46 -6.28
N TRP A 69 16.06 0.05 -5.29
CA TRP A 69 16.81 1.29 -5.35
C TRP A 69 18.28 1.09 -5.75
N GLY A 70 18.88 2.10 -6.36
CA GLY A 70 20.30 2.07 -6.74
C GLY A 70 21.23 2.56 -5.64
N GLU A 71 20.76 3.53 -4.85
CA GLU A 71 21.54 4.15 -3.77
C GLU A 71 20.70 4.28 -2.51
N PHE A 72 21.38 4.18 -1.36
CA PHE A 72 20.75 4.22 -0.04
C PHE A 72 21.42 5.24 0.86
N PHE A 73 20.65 6.13 1.47
CA PHE A 73 21.12 7.16 2.39
C PHE A 73 20.29 7.21 3.68
N VAL A 74 20.97 7.67 4.75
CA VAL A 74 20.34 7.88 6.07
C VAL A 74 20.71 9.28 6.54
N GLN A 75 19.73 10.11 6.86
CA GLN A 75 19.93 11.53 7.16
C GLN A 75 20.76 11.77 8.42
N SER A 76 20.56 10.98 9.48
CA SER A 76 21.36 11.10 10.72
C SER A 76 22.86 10.90 10.51
N LYS A 77 23.28 10.24 9.43
CA LYS A 77 24.70 10.06 9.06
C LYS A 77 25.27 11.23 8.27
N ARG A 78 24.50 12.28 8.02
CA ARG A 78 24.84 13.40 7.13
C ARG A 78 24.81 14.76 7.84
N LEU A 79 24.80 14.78 9.18
CA LEU A 79 24.58 15.99 9.99
C LEU A 79 25.54 17.13 9.67
N ALA A 80 26.80 16.82 9.34
CA ALA A 80 27.81 17.84 8.96
C ALA A 80 27.39 18.66 7.73
N LEU A 81 26.75 18.01 6.72
CA LEU A 81 26.28 18.72 5.53
C LEU A 81 25.20 19.74 5.87
N TYR A 82 24.26 19.37 6.74
CA TYR A 82 23.17 20.25 7.14
C TYR A 82 23.66 21.42 7.98
N LYS A 83 24.64 21.17 8.87
CA LYS A 83 25.26 22.20 9.66
C LYS A 83 25.98 23.21 8.76
N ASN A 84 26.82 22.75 7.82
CA ASN A 84 27.53 23.61 6.87
C ASN A 84 26.56 24.44 6.02
N ALA A 85 25.45 23.82 5.56
CA ALA A 85 24.43 24.53 4.79
C ALA A 85 23.73 25.62 5.63
N ALA A 86 23.39 25.32 6.90
CA ALA A 86 22.79 26.29 7.80
C ALA A 86 23.74 27.47 8.09
N GLU A 87 25.03 27.21 8.36
CA GLU A 87 26.07 28.23 8.58
C GLU A 87 26.27 29.10 7.33
N LYS A 88 26.27 28.49 6.14
CA LYS A 88 26.30 29.20 4.86
C LYS A 88 25.11 30.16 4.74
N LEU A 89 23.91 29.70 5.00
CA LEU A 89 22.69 30.54 4.93
C LEU A 89 22.77 31.74 5.92
N VAL A 90 23.32 31.54 7.11
CA VAL A 90 23.50 32.61 8.08
C VAL A 90 24.57 33.62 7.57
N LYS A 91 25.72 33.12 7.08
CA LYS A 91 26.79 33.95 6.53
C LYS A 91 26.31 34.81 5.35
N ASP A 92 25.45 34.23 4.50
CA ASP A 92 24.93 34.91 3.29
C ASP A 92 23.72 35.82 3.62
N GLY A 93 23.31 35.92 4.91
CA GLY A 93 22.21 36.79 5.37
C GLY A 93 20.81 36.24 5.11
N HIS A 94 20.68 34.98 4.70
CA HIS A 94 19.41 34.30 4.41
C HIS A 94 18.84 33.56 5.60
N ALA A 95 19.59 33.43 6.69
CA ALA A 95 19.17 32.84 7.95
C ALA A 95 19.75 33.59 9.14
N PHE A 96 19.26 33.31 10.35
CA PHE A 96 19.73 33.94 11.58
C PHE A 96 19.68 32.97 12.75
N TYR A 97 20.44 33.25 13.81
CA TYR A 97 20.35 32.46 15.05
C TYR A 97 19.20 32.92 15.95
N CYS A 98 18.44 31.97 16.49
CA CYS A 98 17.34 32.19 17.41
C CYS A 98 17.63 31.49 18.75
N VAL A 99 17.55 32.24 19.85
CA VAL A 99 17.73 31.73 21.22
C VAL A 99 16.43 31.52 21.97
N CYS A 100 15.29 31.76 21.34
CA CYS A 100 13.97 31.55 21.92
C CYS A 100 13.73 30.07 22.24
N LYS A 101 13.10 29.80 23.39
CA LYS A 101 12.65 28.44 23.72
C LYS A 101 11.58 28.02 22.73
N PRO A 102 11.61 26.75 22.27
CA PRO A 102 10.55 26.21 21.42
C PRO A 102 9.17 26.35 22.10
N LYS A 103 8.23 27.01 21.45
CA LYS A 103 6.83 27.09 21.92
C LYS A 103 6.20 25.71 21.85
N ASN A 104 5.49 25.31 22.91
CA ASN A 104 4.72 24.07 22.91
C ASN A 104 3.33 24.35 22.32
N ALA A 105 3.18 24.15 21.02
CA ALA A 105 1.94 24.39 20.28
C ALA A 105 0.69 23.68 20.87
N LYS A 106 0.85 22.55 21.57
CA LYS A 106 -0.26 21.87 22.25
C LYS A 106 -0.74 22.59 23.50
N LYS A 107 0.15 23.34 24.19
CA LYS A 107 -0.19 24.08 25.41
C LYS A 107 -0.51 25.54 25.15
N GLU A 108 0.15 26.15 24.16
CA GLU A 108 0.14 27.60 23.91
C GLU A 108 -0.69 28.00 22.66
N GLY A 109 -1.19 27.00 21.92
CA GLY A 109 -1.88 27.21 20.64
C GLY A 109 -0.90 27.54 19.50
N PHE A 110 -1.42 27.46 18.26
CA PHE A 110 -0.68 27.87 17.07
C PHE A 110 -0.81 29.38 16.83
N SER A 111 -0.22 30.23 17.66
CA SER A 111 0.03 31.62 17.25
C SER A 111 1.37 31.63 16.50
N VAL A 112 1.30 31.64 15.19
CA VAL A 112 2.52 31.76 14.36
C VAL A 112 2.81 33.26 14.25
N GLU A 113 3.78 33.74 15.04
CA GLU A 113 4.47 34.98 14.68
C GLU A 113 5.21 34.67 13.37
N LEU A 114 4.73 35.27 12.26
CA LEU A 114 5.33 35.04 10.93
C LEU A 114 6.78 35.46 10.89
N ARG A 115 7.15 36.46 11.71
CA ARG A 115 8.52 36.95 11.85
C ARG A 115 9.02 36.70 13.27
N ASP A 116 10.16 36.00 13.37
CA ASP A 116 10.76 35.67 14.66
C ASP A 116 11.39 36.94 15.30
N PRO A 117 11.18 37.18 16.60
CA PRO A 117 11.72 38.37 17.31
C PRO A 117 13.27 38.39 17.36
N CYS A 118 13.93 37.27 17.06
CA CYS A 118 15.41 37.20 16.97
C CYS A 118 15.96 37.62 15.59
N ARG A 119 15.07 37.83 14.59
CA ARG A 119 15.44 38.02 13.18
C ARG A 119 16.50 39.07 12.91
N ASP A 120 16.44 40.18 13.63
CA ASP A 120 17.33 41.33 13.45
C ASP A 120 18.31 41.51 14.63
N LYS A 121 18.44 40.48 15.47
CA LYS A 121 19.40 40.42 16.57
C LYS A 121 20.62 39.62 16.13
N ASN A 122 21.81 40.18 16.35
CA ASN A 122 23.06 39.57 15.93
C ASN A 122 23.52 38.46 16.90
N PHE A 123 22.68 37.47 17.14
CA PHE A 123 23.09 36.27 17.89
C PHE A 123 24.08 35.45 17.05
N THR A 124 25.05 34.84 17.72
CA THR A 124 26.10 34.02 17.10
C THR A 124 25.93 32.52 17.33
N SER A 125 24.91 32.14 18.10
CA SER A 125 24.62 30.75 18.38
C SER A 125 23.11 30.56 18.68
N GLY A 126 22.65 29.32 18.60
CA GLY A 126 21.25 28.98 18.83
C GLY A 126 20.66 28.10 17.71
N ALA A 127 19.35 27.98 17.64
CA ALA A 127 18.71 27.38 16.49
C ALA A 127 18.84 28.29 15.27
N VAL A 128 19.01 27.71 14.07
CA VAL A 128 19.08 28.51 12.83
C VAL A 128 17.67 28.53 12.21
N LYS A 129 17.18 29.73 11.91
CA LYS A 129 15.91 29.96 11.22
C LYS A 129 16.13 30.66 9.89
N ILE A 130 15.31 30.30 8.90
CA ILE A 130 15.31 31.04 7.63
C ILE A 130 14.82 32.46 7.83
N LYS A 131 15.46 33.42 7.15
CA LYS A 131 15.01 34.79 7.07
C LYS A 131 14.14 34.97 5.84
N VAL A 132 12.84 34.73 6.01
CA VAL A 132 11.86 34.81 4.91
C VAL A 132 11.76 36.29 4.42
N PRO A 133 11.96 36.59 3.13
CA PRO A 133 11.86 37.95 2.62
C PRO A 133 10.40 38.45 2.68
N GLU A 134 10.22 39.76 2.71
CA GLU A 134 8.90 40.39 2.64
C GLU A 134 8.55 40.75 1.20
N ASN A 135 7.25 40.83 0.92
CA ASN A 135 6.71 41.28 -0.38
C ASN A 135 7.27 40.52 -1.60
N LYS A 136 7.64 39.25 -1.44
CA LYS A 136 8.13 38.42 -2.53
C LYS A 136 7.09 37.36 -2.90
N ILE A 137 6.93 37.09 -4.19
CA ILE A 137 6.17 35.92 -4.68
C ILE A 137 7.15 34.79 -4.95
N VAL A 138 6.89 33.62 -4.39
CA VAL A 138 7.56 32.37 -4.70
C VAL A 138 6.59 31.42 -5.39
N SER A 139 7.00 30.83 -6.51
CA SER A 139 6.16 29.95 -7.30
C SER A 139 6.92 28.79 -7.90
N TYR A 140 6.18 27.77 -8.31
CA TYR A 140 6.66 26.65 -9.08
C TYR A 140 5.51 26.02 -9.87
N HIS A 141 5.85 25.33 -10.97
CA HIS A 141 4.91 24.49 -11.69
C HIS A 141 4.81 23.12 -11.02
N ASP A 142 3.59 22.74 -10.54
CA ASP A 142 3.35 21.40 -10.02
C ASP A 142 2.98 20.46 -11.17
N PHE A 143 3.86 19.53 -11.51
CA PHE A 143 3.67 18.68 -12.68
C PHE A 143 2.59 17.60 -12.50
N VAL A 144 2.17 17.29 -11.26
CA VAL A 144 1.04 16.40 -10.99
C VAL A 144 -0.28 17.15 -11.17
N HIS A 145 -0.38 18.37 -10.63
CA HIS A 145 -1.56 19.22 -10.74
C HIS A 145 -1.59 20.07 -12.02
N LYS A 146 -0.52 20.03 -12.82
CA LYS A 146 -0.39 20.74 -14.12
C LYS A 146 -0.69 22.24 -14.04
N LYS A 147 -0.30 22.88 -12.94
CA LYS A 147 -0.58 24.32 -12.69
C LYS A 147 0.54 24.99 -11.90
N GLU A 148 0.62 26.32 -12.08
CA GLU A 148 1.44 27.18 -11.21
C GLU A 148 0.81 27.29 -9.83
N ILE A 149 1.63 27.08 -8.81
CA ILE A 149 1.27 27.31 -7.41
C ILE A 149 2.19 28.38 -6.85
N SER A 150 1.62 29.42 -6.23
CA SER A 150 2.37 30.59 -5.72
C SER A 150 1.96 30.97 -4.31
N TRP A 151 2.88 31.58 -3.60
CA TRP A 151 2.68 32.16 -2.26
C TRP A 151 3.28 33.55 -2.20
N ASN A 152 2.57 34.47 -1.52
CA ASN A 152 3.21 35.67 -1.03
C ASN A 152 3.96 35.33 0.25
N THR A 153 5.26 35.66 0.31
CA THR A 153 6.14 35.40 1.47
C THR A 153 5.66 36.09 2.75
N ASP A 154 4.80 37.08 2.67
CA ASP A 154 4.16 37.71 3.83
C ASP A 154 3.24 36.77 4.61
N THR A 155 2.87 35.64 4.00
CA THR A 155 2.11 34.56 4.65
C THR A 155 2.98 33.39 5.12
N VAL A 156 4.29 33.44 4.86
CA VAL A 156 5.25 32.37 5.17
C VAL A 156 6.06 32.74 6.42
N TYR A 157 6.17 31.85 7.37
CA TYR A 157 6.87 32.09 8.63
C TYR A 157 8.36 31.78 8.58
N ASP A 158 9.15 32.42 9.47
CA ASP A 158 10.58 32.15 9.68
C ASP A 158 10.75 30.76 10.31
N ALA A 159 10.85 29.72 9.47
CA ALA A 159 10.91 28.33 9.91
C ALA A 159 12.29 27.97 10.50
N THR A 160 12.31 27.12 11.49
CA THR A 160 13.55 26.52 11.98
C THR A 160 14.13 25.57 10.93
N LEU A 161 15.38 25.78 10.55
CA LEU A 161 16.14 24.95 9.64
C LEU A 161 17.03 23.96 10.39
N LEU A 162 17.80 24.45 11.41
CA LEU A 162 18.65 23.65 12.26
C LEU A 162 18.27 23.88 13.72
N LYS A 163 18.04 22.80 14.46
CA LYS A 163 17.72 22.86 15.89
C LYS A 163 18.98 23.14 16.71
N SER A 164 18.82 23.65 17.93
CA SER A 164 19.93 23.93 18.85
C SER A 164 20.73 22.69 19.26
N ASP A 165 20.16 21.50 19.10
CA ASP A 165 20.83 20.22 19.32
C ASP A 165 21.69 19.75 18.12
N GLY A 166 21.72 20.53 17.03
CA GLY A 166 22.50 20.24 15.82
C GLY A 166 21.78 19.37 14.79
N PHE A 167 20.57 18.91 15.08
CA PHE A 167 19.77 18.16 14.11
C PHE A 167 19.00 19.11 13.18
N PRO A 168 18.97 18.83 11.87
CA PRO A 168 18.14 19.61 10.95
C PRO A 168 16.67 19.33 11.17
N THR A 169 15.84 20.29 10.77
CA THR A 169 14.42 20.03 10.52
C THR A 169 14.24 19.49 9.11
N TYR A 170 13.05 18.99 8.82
CA TYR A 170 12.66 18.55 7.48
C TYR A 170 12.96 19.62 6.41
N HIS A 171 12.70 20.90 6.72
CA HIS A 171 12.86 22.00 5.77
C HIS A 171 14.28 22.17 5.23
N LEU A 172 15.30 21.92 6.06
CA LEU A 172 16.70 22.01 5.63
C LEU A 172 17.18 20.69 5.03
N ALA A 173 16.92 19.57 5.75
CA ALA A 173 17.49 18.28 5.40
C ALA A 173 17.05 17.82 3.99
N VAL A 174 15.75 17.96 3.68
CA VAL A 174 15.23 17.52 2.37
C VAL A 174 15.84 18.32 1.22
N VAL A 175 16.04 19.62 1.37
CA VAL A 175 16.59 20.49 0.31
C VAL A 175 18.08 20.24 0.11
N VAL A 176 18.85 20.18 1.20
CA VAL A 176 20.29 19.89 1.12
C VAL A 176 20.54 18.54 0.46
N ASP A 177 19.80 17.51 0.86
CA ASP A 177 19.94 16.19 0.29
C ASP A 177 19.48 16.12 -1.18
N ASP A 178 18.39 16.77 -1.52
CA ASP A 178 17.88 16.77 -2.92
C ASP A 178 18.89 17.49 -3.85
N LEU A 179 19.61 18.52 -3.37
CA LEU A 179 20.70 19.17 -4.10
C LEU A 179 21.94 18.28 -4.21
N GLU A 180 22.43 17.74 -3.09
CA GLU A 180 23.63 16.90 -3.02
C GLU A 180 23.47 15.60 -3.82
N MET A 181 22.30 14.98 -3.74
CA MET A 181 21.95 13.77 -4.48
C MET A 181 21.55 14.07 -5.93
N LYS A 182 21.54 15.35 -6.34
CA LYS A 182 21.15 15.78 -7.69
C LYS A 182 19.77 15.23 -8.11
N ILE A 183 18.81 15.24 -7.18
CA ILE A 183 17.45 14.85 -7.49
C ILE A 183 16.89 15.79 -8.55
N SER A 184 16.29 15.23 -9.59
CA SER A 184 15.71 16.00 -10.69
C SER A 184 14.19 16.16 -10.57
N HIS A 185 13.51 15.17 -9.95
CA HIS A 185 12.06 15.18 -9.77
C HIS A 185 11.68 14.71 -8.37
N ILE A 186 10.82 15.48 -7.73
CA ILE A 186 10.27 15.21 -6.40
C ILE A 186 8.81 14.80 -6.58
N LEU A 187 8.46 13.58 -6.17
CA LEU A 187 7.08 13.17 -5.90
C LEU A 187 6.90 13.03 -4.40
N ARG A 188 5.83 13.63 -3.85
CA ARG A 188 5.49 13.56 -2.41
C ARG A 188 4.00 13.76 -2.17
N GLY A 189 3.51 13.45 -0.98
CA GLY A 189 2.12 13.65 -0.60
C GLY A 189 1.73 15.13 -0.54
N HIS A 190 0.47 15.41 -0.79
CA HIS A 190 -0.14 16.75 -0.74
C HIS A 190 0.04 17.44 0.63
N ASP A 191 0.17 16.68 1.71
CA ASP A 191 0.42 17.19 3.07
C ASP A 191 1.66 18.10 3.17
N TRP A 192 2.59 17.98 2.23
CA TRP A 192 3.82 18.76 2.19
C TRP A 192 3.71 20.05 1.38
N LEU A 193 2.57 20.31 0.76
CA LEU A 193 2.33 21.52 -0.03
C LEU A 193 2.53 22.81 0.79
N PRO A 194 2.05 22.91 2.05
CA PRO A 194 2.27 24.10 2.88
C PRO A 194 3.74 24.40 3.22
N SER A 195 4.60 23.36 3.17
CA SER A 195 6.05 23.51 3.39
C SER A 195 6.82 23.97 2.16
N THR A 196 6.20 23.90 0.99
CA THR A 196 6.86 24.16 -0.30
C THR A 196 7.46 25.55 -0.41
N PRO A 197 6.82 26.65 0.02
CA PRO A 197 7.41 27.99 -0.10
C PRO A 197 8.73 28.12 0.67
N ILE A 198 8.84 27.46 1.84
CA ILE A 198 10.11 27.43 2.61
C ILE A 198 11.18 26.68 1.82
N HIS A 199 10.85 25.52 1.24
CA HIS A 199 11.80 24.75 0.43
C HIS A 199 12.24 25.51 -0.81
N LEU A 200 11.35 26.22 -1.50
CA LEU A 200 11.71 27.05 -2.66
C LEU A 200 12.72 28.11 -2.31
N LEU A 201 12.53 28.80 -1.16
CA LEU A 201 13.48 29.78 -0.66
C LEU A 201 14.83 29.14 -0.29
N VAL A 202 14.83 27.99 0.37
CA VAL A 202 16.09 27.30 0.73
C VAL A 202 16.83 26.81 -0.52
N PHE A 203 16.14 26.29 -1.54
CA PHE A 203 16.74 25.95 -2.85
C PHE A 203 17.39 27.17 -3.50
N GLU A 204 16.68 28.30 -3.53
CA GLU A 204 17.17 29.54 -4.11
C GLU A 204 18.45 30.04 -3.38
N TYR A 205 18.43 30.04 -2.04
CA TYR A 205 19.51 30.57 -1.23
C TYR A 205 20.75 29.68 -1.18
N LEU A 206 20.59 28.37 -1.25
CA LEU A 206 21.73 27.45 -1.34
C LEU A 206 22.37 27.43 -2.73
N GLY A 207 21.59 27.81 -3.74
CA GLY A 207 21.98 27.71 -5.14
C GLY A 207 21.88 26.27 -5.68
N GLY A 208 22.04 26.14 -6.97
CA GLY A 208 21.94 24.86 -7.66
C GLY A 208 20.62 24.70 -8.43
N LYS A 209 20.51 23.60 -9.15
CA LYS A 209 19.32 23.34 -9.97
C LYS A 209 18.20 22.78 -9.09
N ARG A 210 17.11 23.54 -8.96
CA ARG A 210 15.89 23.08 -8.28
C ARG A 210 15.26 21.91 -9.03
N PRO A 211 14.84 20.82 -8.33
CA PRO A 211 14.06 19.75 -8.92
C PRO A 211 12.68 20.22 -9.41
N GLU A 212 12.12 19.50 -10.37
CA GLU A 212 10.68 19.54 -10.65
C GLU A 212 9.92 18.94 -9.47
N ILE A 213 8.78 19.55 -9.09
CA ILE A 213 8.03 19.15 -7.89
C ILE A 213 6.60 18.77 -8.29
N GLY A 214 6.14 17.60 -7.81
CA GLY A 214 4.77 17.15 -7.97
C GLY A 214 4.20 16.64 -6.64
N HIS A 215 2.99 17.08 -6.32
CA HIS A 215 2.26 16.67 -5.12
C HIS A 215 1.16 15.71 -5.49
N LEU A 216 1.25 14.47 -4.96
CA LEU A 216 0.24 13.44 -5.15
C LEU A 216 -1.01 13.74 -4.34
N THR A 217 -2.17 13.57 -4.96
CA THR A 217 -3.49 13.72 -4.34
C THR A 217 -3.69 12.75 -3.16
N ASP A 218 -4.63 13.03 -2.28
CA ASP A 218 -4.96 12.14 -1.16
C ASP A 218 -5.73 10.91 -1.63
N ILE A 219 -5.50 9.77 -0.98
CA ILE A 219 -6.35 8.58 -1.17
C ILE A 219 -7.49 8.67 -0.17
N LEU A 220 -8.73 8.59 -0.65
CA LEU A 220 -9.93 8.66 0.18
C LEU A 220 -10.47 7.25 0.46
N SER A 221 -11.02 7.04 1.66
CA SER A 221 -11.85 5.89 1.96
C SER A 221 -13.13 5.93 1.11
N ALA A 222 -13.48 4.83 0.47
CA ALA A 222 -14.72 4.75 -0.30
C ALA A 222 -15.97 4.87 0.58
N GLU A 223 -15.89 4.35 1.81
CA GLU A 223 -17.00 4.31 2.76
C GLU A 223 -17.28 5.68 3.37
N THR A 224 -16.22 6.40 3.76
CA THR A 224 -16.37 7.65 4.52
C THR A 224 -16.15 8.91 3.69
N GLY A 225 -15.57 8.80 2.49
CA GLY A 225 -15.14 9.92 1.66
C GLY A 225 -13.99 10.75 2.27
N LYS A 226 -13.47 10.35 3.44
CA LYS A 226 -12.37 11.04 4.12
C LYS A 226 -11.03 10.43 3.72
N LYS A 227 -9.94 11.18 3.88
CA LYS A 227 -8.58 10.67 3.69
C LYS A 227 -8.36 9.40 4.49
N LEU A 228 -7.78 8.36 3.85
CA LEU A 228 -7.36 7.13 4.53
C LEU A 228 -6.45 7.45 5.71
N SER A 229 -6.72 6.85 6.85
CA SER A 229 -5.97 7.13 8.07
C SER A 229 -5.77 5.90 8.93
N LYS A 230 -4.58 5.80 9.56
CA LYS A 230 -4.17 4.72 10.49
C LYS A 230 -5.16 4.40 11.62
N ARG A 231 -6.05 5.33 11.97
CA ARG A 231 -6.99 5.18 13.10
C ARG A 231 -8.30 4.50 12.73
N ARG A 232 -8.66 4.48 11.45
CA ARG A 232 -9.99 4.06 10.99
C ARG A 232 -9.94 2.97 9.94
N ASP A 233 -8.84 2.89 9.19
CA ASP A 233 -8.75 2.07 8.00
C ASP A 233 -7.52 1.14 8.11
N SER A 234 -7.58 -0.06 7.51
CA SER A 234 -6.39 -0.83 7.21
C SER A 234 -5.63 -0.09 6.11
N VAL A 235 -4.43 0.37 6.41
CA VAL A 235 -3.67 1.28 5.54
C VAL A 235 -2.23 0.87 5.32
N PHE A 236 -1.78 -0.20 5.98
CA PHE A 236 -0.42 -0.67 5.87
C PHE A 236 -0.30 -1.79 4.84
N ALA A 237 0.69 -1.68 3.98
CA ALA A 237 0.95 -2.68 2.95
C ALA A 237 1.13 -4.09 3.53
N GLU A 238 1.83 -4.21 4.65
CA GLU A 238 2.08 -5.47 5.33
C GLU A 238 0.80 -6.12 5.87
N GLU A 239 -0.21 -5.35 6.24
CA GLU A 239 -1.51 -5.85 6.69
C GLU A 239 -2.27 -6.51 5.52
N PHE A 240 -2.28 -5.88 4.35
CA PHE A 240 -2.87 -6.47 3.15
C PHE A 240 -2.18 -7.78 2.77
N LEU A 241 -0.85 -7.83 2.83
CA LEU A 241 -0.11 -9.07 2.58
C LEU A 241 -0.49 -10.18 3.58
N LYS A 242 -0.65 -9.84 4.87
CA LYS A 242 -1.12 -10.79 5.90
C LYS A 242 -2.56 -11.25 5.67
N GLN A 243 -3.41 -10.41 5.08
CA GLN A 243 -4.77 -10.78 4.70
C GLN A 243 -4.83 -11.67 3.45
N GLY A 244 -3.70 -11.99 2.84
CA GLY A 244 -3.61 -12.89 1.68
C GLY A 244 -3.72 -12.20 0.32
N TYR A 245 -3.52 -10.88 0.27
CA TYR A 245 -3.32 -10.20 -1.00
C TYR A 245 -1.91 -10.45 -1.55
N LEU A 246 -1.81 -10.68 -2.84
CA LEU A 246 -0.54 -10.84 -3.54
C LEU A 246 0.15 -9.47 -3.68
N PRO A 247 1.48 -9.37 -3.48
CA PRO A 247 2.19 -8.11 -3.66
C PRO A 247 1.94 -7.48 -5.02
N GLU A 248 1.96 -8.27 -6.08
CA GLU A 248 1.76 -7.85 -7.46
C GLU A 248 0.36 -7.27 -7.69
N ALA A 249 -0.66 -7.88 -7.10
CA ALA A 249 -2.05 -7.43 -7.20
C ALA A 249 -2.28 -6.11 -6.45
N LEU A 250 -1.77 -6.01 -5.22
CA LEU A 250 -1.83 -4.79 -4.42
C LEU A 250 -1.08 -3.65 -5.13
N LEU A 251 0.09 -3.93 -5.68
CA LEU A 251 0.88 -2.95 -6.41
C LEU A 251 0.15 -2.45 -7.64
N ASN A 252 -0.43 -3.36 -8.44
CA ASN A 252 -1.21 -2.99 -9.62
C ASN A 252 -2.44 -2.13 -9.26
N PHE A 253 -3.15 -2.48 -8.21
CA PHE A 253 -4.24 -1.64 -7.73
C PHE A 253 -3.76 -0.22 -7.36
N ILE A 254 -2.60 -0.12 -6.69
CA ILE A 254 -1.99 1.16 -6.32
C ILE A 254 -1.55 1.96 -7.55
N MET A 255 -1.10 1.30 -8.63
CA MET A 255 -0.73 1.95 -9.90
C MET A 255 -1.84 2.86 -10.43
N LEU A 256 -3.10 2.46 -10.24
CA LEU A 256 -4.27 3.19 -10.74
C LEU A 256 -4.90 4.15 -9.71
N LEU A 257 -4.31 4.29 -8.52
CA LEU A 257 -4.79 5.24 -7.52
C LEU A 257 -4.25 6.65 -7.77
N GLY A 258 -4.84 7.36 -8.73
CA GLY A 258 -4.49 8.74 -9.10
C GLY A 258 -3.56 8.84 -10.32
N TRP A 259 -3.43 7.76 -11.07
CA TRP A 259 -2.82 7.72 -12.39
C TRP A 259 -3.67 6.84 -13.31
N ALA A 260 -3.76 7.20 -14.58
CA ALA A 260 -4.48 6.42 -15.59
C ALA A 260 -3.66 6.29 -16.88
N PRO A 261 -3.64 5.10 -17.50
CA PRO A 261 -3.02 4.89 -18.81
C PRO A 261 -3.87 5.52 -19.91
N LYS A 262 -3.29 5.72 -21.09
CA LYS A 262 -3.99 6.26 -22.26
C LYS A 262 -5.00 5.29 -22.88
N ASP A 263 -4.80 3.99 -22.69
CA ASP A 263 -5.57 2.91 -23.34
C ASP A 263 -6.62 2.24 -22.42
N ASN A 264 -6.86 2.78 -21.25
CA ASN A 264 -7.78 2.24 -20.23
C ASN A 264 -7.43 0.82 -19.74
N ARG A 265 -6.23 0.34 -19.96
CA ARG A 265 -5.74 -0.93 -19.43
C ARG A 265 -5.71 -0.89 -17.91
N GLU A 266 -6.09 -1.98 -17.26
CA GLU A 266 -6.11 -2.05 -15.78
C GLU A 266 -5.06 -3.02 -15.22
N ILE A 267 -4.70 -4.07 -15.95
CA ILE A 267 -3.76 -5.10 -15.46
C ILE A 267 -2.36 -4.84 -16.00
N PHE A 268 -1.42 -4.62 -15.08
CA PHE A 268 -0.02 -4.35 -15.38
C PHE A 268 0.90 -5.14 -14.47
N THR A 269 1.91 -5.77 -15.02
CA THR A 269 3.12 -6.08 -14.25
C THR A 269 3.87 -4.78 -13.92
N LEU A 270 4.78 -4.81 -12.96
CA LEU A 270 5.61 -3.64 -12.64
C LEU A 270 6.42 -3.17 -13.86
N SER A 271 6.95 -4.10 -14.66
CA SER A 271 7.71 -3.77 -15.87
C SER A 271 6.84 -3.07 -16.92
N GLU A 272 5.66 -3.59 -17.20
CA GLU A 272 4.71 -2.97 -18.13
C GLU A 272 4.25 -1.60 -17.64
N PHE A 273 4.02 -1.45 -16.31
CA PHE A 273 3.69 -0.16 -15.75
C PHE A 273 4.80 0.87 -15.98
N VAL A 274 6.06 0.49 -15.72
CA VAL A 274 7.23 1.34 -15.98
C VAL A 274 7.30 1.73 -17.47
N GLU A 275 7.05 0.79 -18.37
CA GLU A 275 7.09 1.05 -19.83
C GLU A 275 6.02 2.05 -20.27
N HIS A 276 4.80 1.92 -19.72
CA HIS A 276 3.65 2.76 -20.10
C HIS A 276 3.52 4.03 -19.22
N PHE A 277 4.40 4.21 -18.24
CA PHE A 277 4.30 5.34 -17.33
C PHE A 277 4.46 6.67 -18.06
N ASP A 278 3.49 7.58 -17.83
CA ASP A 278 3.51 8.93 -18.39
C ASP A 278 3.10 9.90 -17.27
N ILE A 279 3.90 10.93 -17.03
CA ILE A 279 3.59 11.98 -16.04
C ILE A 279 2.26 12.69 -16.35
N ASN A 280 1.86 12.71 -17.63
CA ASN A 280 0.57 13.28 -18.04
C ASN A 280 -0.63 12.43 -17.62
N GLY A 281 -0.41 11.17 -17.22
CA GLY A 281 -1.44 10.27 -16.72
C GLY A 281 -1.92 10.60 -15.29
N PHE A 282 -1.23 11.47 -14.55
CA PHE A 282 -1.68 11.89 -13.22
C PHE A 282 -3.05 12.56 -13.25
N GLN A 283 -3.90 12.16 -12.28
CA GLN A 283 -5.25 12.67 -12.11
C GLN A 283 -5.30 13.71 -10.99
N GLU A 284 -6.04 14.80 -11.22
CA GLU A 284 -6.20 15.89 -10.24
C GLU A 284 -7.16 15.51 -9.10
N ALA A 285 -8.09 14.60 -9.37
CA ALA A 285 -9.08 14.15 -8.39
C ALA A 285 -8.45 13.19 -7.37
N ASN A 286 -8.90 13.27 -6.13
CA ASN A 286 -8.54 12.32 -5.09
C ASN A 286 -9.12 10.93 -5.40
N PRO A 287 -8.30 9.88 -5.59
CA PRO A 287 -8.78 8.53 -5.83
C PRO A 287 -9.43 7.93 -4.58
N ARG A 288 -10.41 7.03 -4.81
CA ARG A 288 -11.05 6.27 -3.74
C ARG A 288 -10.46 4.87 -3.64
N PHE A 289 -10.16 4.44 -2.43
CA PHE A 289 -9.74 3.08 -2.14
C PHE A 289 -10.97 2.18 -2.07
N LEU A 290 -11.18 1.36 -3.09
CA LEU A 290 -12.30 0.43 -3.22
C LEU A 290 -11.81 -1.00 -2.94
N THR A 291 -12.18 -1.56 -1.80
CA THR A 291 -11.76 -2.93 -1.41
C THR A 291 -12.25 -3.97 -2.40
N ASP A 292 -13.48 -3.86 -2.90
CA ASP A 292 -14.02 -4.78 -3.90
C ASP A 292 -13.19 -4.80 -5.20
N LYS A 293 -12.66 -3.62 -5.59
CA LYS A 293 -11.79 -3.54 -6.76
C LYS A 293 -10.42 -4.17 -6.49
N LEU A 294 -9.87 -4.00 -5.29
CA LEU A 294 -8.64 -4.69 -4.88
C LEU A 294 -8.86 -6.21 -4.83
N ASP A 295 -9.98 -6.68 -4.30
CA ASP A 295 -10.37 -8.10 -4.30
C ASP A 295 -10.44 -8.66 -5.71
N TRP A 296 -11.03 -7.90 -6.64
CA TRP A 296 -11.07 -8.28 -8.05
C TRP A 296 -9.67 -8.40 -8.66
N PHE A 297 -8.81 -7.38 -8.47
CA PHE A 297 -7.41 -7.45 -8.91
C PHE A 297 -6.72 -8.69 -8.36
N ASN A 298 -6.86 -8.94 -7.06
CA ASN A 298 -6.19 -10.07 -6.43
C ASN A 298 -6.67 -11.41 -6.99
N GLY A 299 -7.97 -11.56 -7.22
CA GLY A 299 -8.54 -12.74 -7.88
C GLY A 299 -7.96 -12.94 -9.28
N GLU A 300 -7.84 -11.85 -10.09
CA GLU A 300 -7.22 -11.92 -11.43
C GLU A 300 -5.77 -12.41 -11.37
N TYR A 301 -4.99 -11.92 -10.41
CA TYR A 301 -3.60 -12.35 -10.22
C TYR A 301 -3.50 -13.80 -9.70
N ILE A 302 -4.40 -14.23 -8.81
CA ILE A 302 -4.45 -15.63 -8.33
C ILE A 302 -4.73 -16.57 -9.50
N ARG A 303 -5.71 -16.26 -10.37
CA ARG A 303 -6.02 -17.07 -11.56
C ARG A 303 -4.87 -17.22 -12.55
N LYS A 304 -3.96 -16.22 -12.60
CA LYS A 304 -2.76 -16.26 -13.45
C LYS A 304 -1.59 -17.05 -12.85
N LEU A 305 -1.63 -17.40 -11.55
CA LEU A 305 -0.59 -18.24 -10.96
C LEU A 305 -0.62 -19.63 -11.56
N SER A 306 0.55 -20.26 -11.71
CA SER A 306 0.60 -21.70 -11.99
C SER A 306 0.04 -22.49 -10.81
N ASP A 307 -0.47 -23.68 -11.08
CA ASP A 307 -1.07 -24.52 -10.04
C ASP A 307 -0.04 -24.91 -8.98
N GLU A 308 1.22 -25.11 -9.36
CA GLU A 308 2.34 -25.38 -8.43
C GLU A 308 2.59 -24.18 -7.51
N SER A 309 2.60 -22.96 -8.08
CA SER A 309 2.82 -21.73 -7.31
C SER A 309 1.68 -21.47 -6.34
N LEU A 310 0.43 -21.68 -6.77
CA LEU A 310 -0.74 -21.53 -5.93
C LEU A 310 -0.80 -22.61 -4.85
N ASN A 311 -0.51 -23.87 -5.19
CA ASN A 311 -0.44 -24.97 -4.25
C ASN A 311 0.58 -24.71 -3.13
N ALA A 312 1.79 -24.23 -3.47
CA ALA A 312 2.79 -23.86 -2.48
C ALA A 312 2.31 -22.74 -1.54
N LYS A 313 1.56 -21.78 -2.04
CA LYS A 313 0.94 -20.73 -1.20
C LYS A 313 -0.11 -21.31 -0.25
N PHE A 314 -0.94 -22.26 -0.69
CA PHE A 314 -1.92 -22.94 0.15
C PHE A 314 -1.27 -23.79 1.23
N GLN A 315 -0.20 -24.51 0.90
CA GLN A 315 0.61 -25.25 1.90
C GLN A 315 1.15 -24.32 3.00
N SER A 316 1.55 -23.09 2.64
CA SER A 316 2.09 -22.13 3.60
C SER A 316 1.05 -21.60 4.60
N VAL A 317 -0.23 -21.63 4.25
CA VAL A 317 -1.34 -21.12 5.09
C VAL A 317 -2.18 -22.23 5.74
N SER A 318 -2.03 -23.48 5.29
CA SER A 318 -2.75 -24.65 5.84
C SER A 318 -1.81 -25.85 5.98
N PRO A 319 -1.26 -26.09 7.19
CA PRO A 319 -0.40 -27.26 7.46
C PRO A 319 -1.10 -28.59 7.22
N GLN A 320 -2.42 -28.68 7.47
CA GLN A 320 -3.21 -29.90 7.24
C GLN A 320 -3.31 -30.22 5.75
N PHE A 321 -3.55 -29.21 4.92
CA PHE A 321 -3.53 -29.35 3.47
C PHE A 321 -2.17 -29.84 2.97
N ALA A 322 -1.07 -29.33 3.54
CA ALA A 322 0.29 -29.74 3.17
C ALA A 322 0.59 -31.23 3.46
N GLN A 323 -0.22 -31.90 4.29
CA GLN A 323 -0.09 -33.33 4.64
C GLN A 323 -0.87 -34.27 3.72
N LEU A 324 -1.74 -33.73 2.86
CA LEU A 324 -2.50 -34.54 1.88
C LEU A 324 -1.58 -35.03 0.76
N ASP A 325 -2.01 -36.10 0.08
CA ASP A 325 -1.32 -36.57 -1.13
C ASP A 325 -1.26 -35.46 -2.18
N GLN A 326 -0.15 -35.38 -2.89
CA GLN A 326 0.10 -34.31 -3.87
C GLN A 326 -0.99 -34.23 -4.95
N SER A 327 -1.48 -35.37 -5.43
CA SER A 327 -2.58 -35.41 -6.43
C SER A 327 -3.88 -34.81 -5.88
N VAL A 328 -4.19 -35.07 -4.61
CA VAL A 328 -5.36 -34.51 -3.92
C VAL A 328 -5.20 -33.00 -3.73
N GLN A 329 -3.99 -32.56 -3.35
CA GLN A 329 -3.69 -31.14 -3.22
C GLN A 329 -3.91 -30.38 -4.54
N PHE A 330 -3.44 -30.92 -5.67
CA PHE A 330 -3.66 -30.29 -6.97
C PHE A 330 -5.13 -30.27 -7.38
N SER A 331 -5.88 -31.36 -7.11
CA SER A 331 -7.33 -31.40 -7.38
C SER A 331 -8.07 -30.33 -6.59
N ILE A 332 -7.77 -30.16 -5.30
CA ILE A 332 -8.36 -29.11 -4.46
C ILE A 332 -7.93 -27.73 -4.95
N THR A 333 -6.65 -27.54 -5.28
CA THR A 333 -6.11 -26.25 -5.77
C THR A 333 -6.88 -25.80 -7.01
N ASN A 334 -7.05 -26.67 -8.00
CA ASN A 334 -7.78 -26.37 -9.23
C ASN A 334 -9.25 -26.06 -8.97
N LEU A 335 -9.88 -26.81 -8.04
CA LEU A 335 -11.29 -26.63 -7.71
C LEU A 335 -11.60 -25.29 -7.05
N VAL A 336 -10.66 -24.75 -6.25
CA VAL A 336 -10.87 -23.50 -5.48
C VAL A 336 -10.30 -22.26 -6.16
N LYS A 337 -9.37 -22.40 -7.09
CA LYS A 337 -8.61 -21.32 -7.73
C LYS A 337 -9.47 -20.16 -8.22
N ASP A 338 -10.58 -20.45 -8.90
CA ASP A 338 -11.49 -19.46 -9.49
C ASP A 338 -12.45 -18.83 -8.47
N ARG A 339 -12.48 -19.32 -7.23
CA ARG A 339 -13.47 -18.95 -6.22
C ARG A 339 -12.93 -18.10 -5.10
N ILE A 340 -11.61 -18.02 -4.97
CA ILE A 340 -10.96 -17.22 -3.95
C ILE A 340 -10.57 -15.85 -4.48
N LYS A 341 -10.67 -14.87 -3.62
CA LYS A 341 -10.19 -13.51 -3.86
C LYS A 341 -8.89 -13.22 -3.12
N LYS A 342 -8.62 -13.96 -2.04
CA LYS A 342 -7.41 -13.87 -1.22
C LYS A 342 -6.89 -15.26 -0.89
N ILE A 343 -5.59 -15.39 -0.68
CA ILE A 343 -4.99 -16.68 -0.27
C ILE A 343 -5.58 -17.15 1.06
N SER A 344 -5.95 -16.24 1.95
CA SER A 344 -6.62 -16.57 3.23
C SER A 344 -7.98 -17.22 3.08
N ASP A 345 -8.69 -16.99 1.97
CA ASP A 345 -10.03 -17.56 1.72
C ASP A 345 -9.96 -19.08 1.55
N PHE A 346 -8.77 -19.61 1.21
CA PHE A 346 -8.55 -21.04 0.97
C PHE A 346 -8.97 -21.91 2.14
N SER A 347 -8.53 -21.56 3.35
CA SER A 347 -8.79 -22.37 4.54
C SER A 347 -10.29 -22.51 4.82
N GLU A 348 -11.07 -21.45 4.64
CA GLU A 348 -12.51 -21.48 4.83
C GLU A 348 -13.23 -22.32 3.75
N LEU A 349 -12.82 -22.15 2.49
CA LEU A 349 -13.42 -22.85 1.35
C LEU A 349 -13.04 -24.32 1.25
N ALA A 350 -11.87 -24.72 1.73
CA ALA A 350 -11.31 -26.05 1.49
C ALA A 350 -11.21 -26.92 2.75
N LYS A 351 -11.41 -26.37 3.96
CA LYS A 351 -11.21 -27.06 5.24
C LYS A 351 -11.97 -28.39 5.31
N PHE A 352 -13.13 -28.49 4.72
CA PHE A 352 -13.96 -29.70 4.74
C PHE A 352 -13.30 -30.90 4.02
N PHE A 353 -12.26 -30.72 3.22
CA PHE A 353 -11.57 -31.84 2.59
C PHE A 353 -10.71 -32.66 3.56
N TRP A 354 -10.25 -32.08 4.66
CA TRP A 354 -9.40 -32.75 5.66
C TRP A 354 -9.98 -32.76 7.07
N GLU A 355 -11.09 -32.04 7.29
CA GLU A 355 -11.77 -31.97 8.57
C GLU A 355 -13.27 -32.15 8.36
N ALA A 356 -13.89 -33.08 9.09
CA ALA A 356 -15.33 -33.28 9.03
C ALA A 356 -16.03 -32.01 9.54
N PRO A 357 -16.97 -31.44 8.77
CA PRO A 357 -17.63 -30.19 9.16
C PRO A 357 -18.65 -30.42 10.28
N GLU A 358 -18.81 -29.41 11.13
CA GLU A 358 -20.00 -29.29 11.96
C GLU A 358 -21.17 -28.80 11.12
N VAL A 359 -22.29 -29.52 11.16
CA VAL A 359 -23.44 -29.20 10.32
C VAL A 359 -24.57 -28.57 11.17
N ASP A 360 -24.88 -27.31 10.88
CA ASP A 360 -26.05 -26.64 11.48
C ASP A 360 -27.33 -27.07 10.73
N HIS A 361 -28.18 -27.87 11.40
CA HIS A 361 -29.43 -28.34 10.86
C HIS A 361 -30.41 -27.22 10.45
N LYS A 362 -30.27 -26.00 10.94
CA LYS A 362 -31.08 -24.84 10.56
C LYS A 362 -30.83 -24.37 9.12
N LEU A 363 -29.69 -24.76 8.54
CA LEU A 363 -29.34 -24.39 7.18
C LEU A 363 -30.12 -25.16 6.10
N PHE A 364 -30.66 -26.34 6.42
CA PHE A 364 -31.31 -27.22 5.49
C PHE A 364 -32.70 -26.74 5.04
N GLY A 365 -33.10 -27.18 3.84
CA GLY A 365 -34.45 -27.05 3.36
C GLY A 365 -35.44 -27.99 4.07
N LYS A 366 -36.74 -27.78 3.84
CA LYS A 366 -37.80 -28.58 4.50
C LYS A 366 -37.72 -30.09 4.20
N ASN A 367 -37.30 -30.47 3.00
CA ASN A 367 -37.29 -31.86 2.51
C ASN A 367 -35.89 -32.49 2.57
N TYR A 368 -34.94 -31.95 3.29
CA TYR A 368 -33.55 -32.35 3.26
C TYR A 368 -33.33 -33.84 3.58
N LYS A 369 -34.11 -34.42 4.50
CA LYS A 369 -33.96 -35.85 4.86
C LYS A 369 -34.25 -36.77 3.67
N GLU A 370 -35.28 -36.46 2.88
CA GLU A 370 -35.60 -37.20 1.66
C GLU A 370 -34.52 -37.01 0.60
N HIS A 371 -34.07 -35.76 0.38
CA HIS A 371 -32.97 -35.46 -0.53
C HIS A 371 -31.71 -36.24 -0.18
N LEU A 372 -31.28 -36.21 1.09
CA LEU A 372 -30.07 -36.88 1.55
C LEU A 372 -30.21 -38.42 1.51
N LYS A 373 -31.41 -38.98 1.82
CA LYS A 373 -31.67 -40.42 1.68
C LYS A 373 -31.45 -40.87 0.23
N LYS A 374 -32.04 -40.14 -0.73
CA LYS A 374 -31.91 -40.47 -2.16
C LYS A 374 -30.50 -40.24 -2.68
N ALA A 375 -29.78 -39.21 -2.18
CA ALA A 375 -28.37 -39.01 -2.47
C ALA A 375 -27.53 -40.17 -1.94
N THR A 376 -27.78 -40.65 -0.73
CA THR A 376 -27.07 -41.81 -0.15
C THR A 376 -27.27 -43.07 -1.00
N GLU A 377 -28.53 -43.40 -1.38
CA GLU A 377 -28.85 -44.52 -2.26
C GLU A 377 -28.11 -44.42 -3.61
N ALA A 378 -28.02 -43.21 -4.19
CA ALA A 378 -27.34 -42.97 -5.45
C ALA A 378 -25.82 -43.18 -5.32
N VAL A 379 -25.18 -42.64 -4.27
CA VAL A 379 -23.74 -42.80 -4.01
C VAL A 379 -23.41 -44.28 -3.75
N GLU A 380 -24.23 -45.02 -3.01
CA GLU A 380 -24.04 -46.45 -2.75
C GLU A 380 -24.06 -47.28 -4.05
N LYS A 381 -25.00 -46.96 -4.96
CA LYS A 381 -25.16 -47.63 -6.25
C LYS A 381 -24.23 -47.13 -7.35
N GLY A 382 -23.55 -46.02 -7.14
CA GLY A 382 -22.74 -45.35 -8.19
C GLY A 382 -23.59 -44.65 -9.26
N THR A 383 -24.84 -44.26 -8.94
CA THR A 383 -25.72 -43.51 -9.83
C THR A 383 -25.30 -42.04 -9.84
N PRO A 384 -25.23 -41.35 -11.00
CA PRO A 384 -24.92 -39.94 -11.06
C PRO A 384 -25.92 -39.08 -10.25
N LEU A 385 -25.38 -38.18 -9.40
CA LEU A 385 -26.19 -37.34 -8.53
C LEU A 385 -27.13 -36.41 -9.30
N ASP A 386 -26.78 -36.03 -10.54
CA ASP A 386 -27.61 -35.17 -11.42
C ASP A 386 -28.90 -35.84 -11.88
N GLN A 387 -29.00 -37.17 -11.80
CA GLN A 387 -30.23 -37.91 -12.13
C GLN A 387 -31.21 -37.95 -10.97
N VAL A 388 -30.71 -37.91 -9.72
CA VAL A 388 -31.55 -38.06 -8.53
C VAL A 388 -32.69 -37.05 -8.46
N PRO A 389 -32.49 -35.73 -8.66
CA PRO A 389 -33.59 -34.79 -8.61
C PRO A 389 -34.60 -34.99 -9.75
N LYS A 390 -34.19 -35.47 -10.92
CA LYS A 390 -35.08 -35.76 -12.07
C LYS A 390 -35.97 -36.96 -11.78
N ASP A 391 -35.36 -38.05 -11.31
CA ASP A 391 -36.06 -39.32 -11.04
C ASP A 391 -37.02 -39.22 -9.86
N ASN A 392 -36.80 -38.30 -8.93
CA ASN A 392 -37.63 -38.12 -7.73
C ASN A 392 -38.45 -36.83 -7.75
N ASN A 393 -38.48 -36.11 -8.85
CA ASN A 393 -39.20 -34.83 -9.02
C ASN A 393 -38.82 -33.76 -7.97
N PHE A 394 -37.55 -33.70 -7.58
CA PHE A 394 -37.04 -32.71 -6.67
C PHE A 394 -36.63 -31.43 -7.42
N LYS A 395 -36.70 -30.28 -6.73
CA LYS A 395 -36.12 -29.05 -7.23
C LYS A 395 -34.61 -29.14 -7.17
N VAL A 396 -33.94 -29.08 -8.33
CA VAL A 396 -32.50 -29.30 -8.49
C VAL A 396 -31.66 -28.44 -7.51
N GLY A 397 -31.98 -27.13 -7.40
CA GLY A 397 -31.26 -26.23 -6.53
C GLY A 397 -31.38 -26.59 -5.04
N ASP A 398 -32.57 -27.01 -4.59
CA ASP A 398 -32.79 -27.37 -3.20
C ASP A 398 -32.07 -28.69 -2.87
N PHE A 399 -32.13 -29.70 -3.76
CA PHE A 399 -31.40 -30.95 -3.61
C PHE A 399 -29.90 -30.76 -3.46
N PHE A 400 -29.29 -30.04 -4.39
CA PHE A 400 -27.83 -29.80 -4.34
C PHE A 400 -27.41 -28.86 -3.19
N MET A 401 -28.31 -27.98 -2.73
CA MET A 401 -28.04 -27.17 -1.55
C MET A 401 -28.02 -28.02 -0.28
N ASP A 402 -28.99 -28.91 -0.09
CA ASP A 402 -29.01 -29.80 1.06
C ASP A 402 -27.82 -30.77 1.04
N LEU A 403 -27.48 -31.32 -0.13
CA LEU A 403 -26.31 -32.15 -0.32
C LEU A 403 -25.02 -31.40 0.07
N ARG A 404 -24.87 -30.16 -0.39
CA ARG A 404 -23.71 -29.30 -0.07
C ARG A 404 -23.60 -29.08 1.43
N ILE A 405 -24.68 -28.69 2.10
CA ILE A 405 -24.68 -28.46 3.55
C ILE A 405 -24.27 -29.73 4.29
N ALA A 406 -24.80 -30.90 3.90
CA ALA A 406 -24.51 -32.18 4.54
C ALA A 406 -23.03 -32.58 4.41
N ILE A 407 -22.42 -32.32 3.26
CA ILE A 407 -21.03 -32.71 2.97
C ILE A 407 -20.01 -31.70 3.52
N THR A 408 -20.35 -30.41 3.49
CA THR A 408 -19.38 -29.33 3.72
C THR A 408 -19.67 -28.44 4.92
N GLY A 409 -20.86 -28.54 5.51
CA GLY A 409 -21.34 -27.66 6.59
C GLY A 409 -21.70 -26.24 6.14
N SER A 410 -21.58 -25.90 4.85
CA SER A 410 -21.74 -24.53 4.35
C SER A 410 -22.62 -24.46 3.09
N LYS A 411 -23.23 -23.29 2.87
CA LYS A 411 -23.95 -22.96 1.62
C LYS A 411 -23.01 -22.48 0.51
N PHE A 412 -21.81 -22.02 0.87
CA PHE A 412 -20.82 -21.43 -0.04
C PHE A 412 -19.56 -22.30 -0.05
N THR A 413 -19.39 -23.08 -1.12
CA THR A 413 -18.28 -24.02 -1.26
C THR A 413 -17.93 -24.17 -2.75
N PRO A 414 -16.84 -24.85 -3.08
CA PRO A 414 -16.59 -25.33 -4.44
C PRO A 414 -17.74 -26.18 -4.99
N PRO A 415 -17.75 -26.50 -6.28
CA PRO A 415 -18.78 -27.36 -6.89
C PRO A 415 -18.87 -28.68 -6.15
N ILE A 416 -20.10 -29.10 -5.81
CA ILE A 416 -20.31 -30.20 -4.88
C ILE A 416 -20.00 -31.57 -5.50
N ASN A 417 -20.28 -31.78 -6.78
CA ASN A 417 -19.99 -33.03 -7.44
C ASN A 417 -18.51 -33.34 -7.46
N GLU A 418 -17.70 -32.36 -7.91
CA GLU A 418 -16.24 -32.45 -7.95
C GLU A 418 -15.65 -32.56 -6.53
N SER A 419 -16.27 -31.89 -5.55
CA SER A 419 -15.88 -32.03 -4.14
C SER A 419 -16.10 -33.45 -3.62
N ILE A 420 -17.20 -34.11 -3.99
CA ILE A 420 -17.53 -35.49 -3.65
C ILE A 420 -16.55 -36.48 -4.32
N GLU A 421 -16.16 -36.21 -5.56
CA GLU A 421 -15.13 -37.00 -6.25
C GLU A 421 -13.79 -36.97 -5.52
N ILE A 422 -13.36 -35.80 -5.03
CA ILE A 422 -12.12 -35.65 -4.25
C ILE A 422 -12.22 -36.32 -2.89
N LEU A 423 -13.36 -36.18 -2.19
CA LEU A 423 -13.59 -36.80 -0.87
C LEU A 423 -13.67 -38.33 -0.96
N GLY A 424 -14.13 -38.86 -2.09
CA GLY A 424 -14.34 -40.25 -2.31
C GLY A 424 -15.65 -40.78 -1.68
N LYS A 425 -16.04 -42.00 -2.13
CA LYS A 425 -17.31 -42.63 -1.77
C LYS A 425 -17.47 -42.86 -0.27
N GLU A 426 -16.45 -43.35 0.39
CA GLU A 426 -16.52 -43.72 1.82
C GLU A 426 -16.78 -42.50 2.71
N GLU A 427 -16.00 -41.44 2.57
CA GLU A 427 -16.18 -40.24 3.39
C GLU A 427 -17.47 -39.53 3.07
N THR A 428 -17.92 -39.53 1.80
CA THR A 428 -19.21 -38.99 1.38
C THR A 428 -20.37 -39.72 2.07
N LEU A 429 -20.38 -41.03 2.04
CA LEU A 429 -21.41 -41.84 2.71
C LEU A 429 -21.43 -41.66 4.22
N LYS A 430 -20.25 -41.56 4.83
CA LYS A 430 -20.12 -41.29 6.26
C LYS A 430 -20.77 -39.98 6.65
N ARG A 431 -20.50 -38.89 5.91
CA ARG A 431 -21.09 -37.57 6.17
C ARG A 431 -22.59 -37.53 5.98
N LEU A 432 -23.09 -38.14 4.90
CA LEU A 432 -24.53 -38.22 4.65
C LEU A 432 -25.27 -38.96 5.78
N LYS A 433 -24.69 -40.07 6.27
CA LYS A 433 -25.27 -40.88 7.36
C LYS A 433 -25.22 -40.18 8.72
N LEU A 434 -24.25 -39.30 8.95
CA LEU A 434 -24.18 -38.52 10.18
C LEU A 434 -25.26 -37.45 10.32
N VAL A 435 -25.84 -37.00 9.22
CA VAL A 435 -26.86 -35.93 9.17
C VAL A 435 -28.29 -36.48 9.09
N LEU A 436 -28.45 -37.74 8.64
CA LEU A 436 -29.75 -38.45 8.57
C LEU A 436 -30.23 -38.97 9.92
#